data_218d86c880ef28f31e5db02a55688029
#
_entry.id   218d86c880ef28f31e5db02a55688029
#
_cell.length_a   1.000
_cell.length_b   1.000
_cell.length_c   1.000
_cell.angle_alpha   90.00
_cell.angle_beta   90.00
_cell.angle_gamma   90.00
#
_symmetry.space_group_name_H-M   'P 1'
#
loop_
_entity.id
_entity.type
_entity.pdbx_description
1 polymer ?
#
loop_
_entity_poly.entity_id
_entity_poly.type
_entity_poly.pdbx_seq_one_letter_code
_entity_poly.pdbx_strand_id
1 'polypeptide(L)'
;MASIPSFPLWPRPVRRLFGPLETSARGMGIQQRFLDTIATNIANAQTTRTPEGGAYHRQVALAGADPATGETMTVVDPTPGRMVYDPGHPDANADGFVEYPNVDVSVETVDLMMARRVHEANVSVFQAAKSMLRRAIDL
;
A
#
# COMPACT_ATOMS: atom_id res chain seq x y z
N MET A 1 27.80 17.74 33.57
CA MET A 1 26.74 17.72 32.54
C MET A 1 25.52 17.04 33.16
N ALA A 2 24.52 17.81 33.51
CA ALA A 2 23.29 17.26 34.08
C ALA A 2 22.47 16.65 32.97
N SER A 3 22.20 15.34 33.07
CA SER A 3 21.25 14.64 32.19
C SER A 3 19.86 15.26 32.38
N ILE A 4 19.31 15.83 31.33
CA ILE A 4 17.92 16.28 31.31
C ILE A 4 17.05 15.02 31.40
N PRO A 5 16.23 14.84 32.45
CA PRO A 5 15.34 13.70 32.51
C PRO A 5 14.34 13.82 31.35
N SER A 6 14.28 12.79 30.51
CA SER A 6 13.25 12.64 29.49
C SER A 6 11.89 12.41 30.18
N PHE A 7 11.24 13.48 30.62
CA PHE A 7 9.87 13.41 31.09
C PHE A 7 8.97 13.08 29.88
N PRO A 8 8.16 12.04 29.95
CA PRO A 8 7.09 11.87 28.98
C PRO A 8 6.15 13.07 29.12
N LEU A 9 6.08 13.90 28.10
CA LEU A 9 5.35 15.18 28.07
C LEU A 9 3.85 15.09 28.40
N TRP A 10 3.31 13.86 28.52
CA TRP A 10 1.89 13.64 28.79
C TRP A 10 1.69 12.50 29.80
N PRO A 11 0.80 12.66 30.79
CA PRO A 11 0.43 11.59 31.71
C PRO A 11 -0.18 10.39 30.96
N ARG A 12 0.13 9.17 31.42
CA ARG A 12 -0.32 7.89 30.83
C ARG A 12 -1.81 7.83 30.42
N PRO A 13 -2.78 8.43 31.15
CA PRO A 13 -4.19 8.41 30.75
C PRO A 13 -4.47 9.23 29.48
N VAL A 14 -3.79 10.35 29.27
CA VAL A 14 -3.96 11.19 28.06
C VAL A 14 -3.45 10.46 26.81
N ARG A 15 -2.36 9.71 26.94
CA ARG A 15 -1.81 8.91 25.85
C ARG A 15 -2.76 7.79 25.39
N ARG A 16 -3.58 7.25 26.29
CA ARG A 16 -4.61 6.25 25.96
C ARG A 16 -5.77 6.83 25.17
N LEU A 17 -6.08 8.10 25.30
CA LEU A 17 -7.13 8.78 24.52
C LEU A 17 -6.75 8.98 23.05
N PHE A 18 -5.45 9.14 22.75
CA PHE A 18 -4.96 9.33 21.39
C PHE A 18 -4.60 8.01 20.67
N GLY A 19 -4.49 6.91 21.41
CA GLY A 19 -4.15 5.60 20.86
C GLY A 19 -5.02 5.16 19.66
N PRO A 20 -6.35 5.24 19.75
CA PRO A 20 -7.22 4.89 18.62
C PRO A 20 -7.01 5.76 17.39
N LEU A 21 -6.73 7.07 17.56
CA LEU A 21 -6.45 7.98 16.46
C LEU A 21 -5.12 7.64 15.77
N GLU A 22 -4.09 7.38 16.55
CA GLU A 22 -2.76 7.00 16.04
C GLU A 22 -2.83 5.67 15.28
N THR A 23 -3.53 4.68 15.84
CA THR A 23 -3.72 3.37 15.21
C THR A 23 -4.50 3.48 13.90
N SER A 24 -5.59 4.25 13.89
CA SER A 24 -6.39 4.48 12.68
C SER A 24 -5.61 5.25 11.61
N ALA A 25 -4.84 6.27 12.01
CA ALA A 25 -3.99 7.04 11.09
C ALA A 25 -2.91 6.15 10.45
N ARG A 26 -2.26 5.29 11.24
CA ARG A 26 -1.29 4.32 10.72
C ARG A 26 -1.96 3.33 9.77
N GLY A 27 -3.12 2.79 10.12
CA GLY A 27 -3.91 1.91 9.27
C GLY A 27 -4.28 2.56 7.93
N MET A 28 -4.68 3.83 7.93
CA MET A 28 -4.94 4.57 6.70
C MET A 28 -3.69 4.71 5.82
N GLY A 29 -2.53 5.00 6.40
CA GLY A 29 -1.27 5.07 5.67
C GLY A 29 -0.88 3.75 5.01
N ILE A 30 -1.05 2.63 5.72
CA ILE A 30 -0.84 1.28 5.17
C ILE A 30 -1.80 1.03 3.99
N GLN A 31 -3.09 1.31 4.17
CA GLN A 31 -4.09 1.10 3.12
C GLN A 31 -3.84 1.98 1.91
N GLN A 32 -3.36 3.21 2.09
CA GLN A 32 -3.00 4.07 0.98
C GLN A 32 -1.90 3.44 0.12
N ARG A 33 -0.86 2.88 0.74
CA ARG A 33 0.20 2.17 0.00
C ARG A 33 -0.33 0.95 -0.76
N PHE A 34 -1.25 0.18 -0.18
CA PHE A 34 -1.92 -0.92 -0.88
C PHE A 34 -2.68 -0.41 -2.10
N LEU A 35 -3.48 0.65 -1.95
CA LEU A 35 -4.24 1.25 -3.05
C LEU A 35 -3.32 1.76 -4.16
N ASP A 36 -2.23 2.43 -3.82
CA ASP A 36 -1.25 2.95 -4.79
C ASP A 36 -0.56 1.80 -5.54
N THR A 37 -0.18 0.72 -4.85
CA THR A 37 0.45 -0.45 -5.46
C THR A 37 -0.51 -1.15 -6.43
N ILE A 38 -1.76 -1.38 -6.03
CA ILE A 38 -2.78 -2.00 -6.88
C ILE A 38 -3.07 -1.11 -8.11
N ALA A 39 -3.23 0.20 -7.91
CA ALA A 39 -3.44 1.13 -9.00
C ALA A 39 -2.27 1.13 -10.00
N THR A 40 -1.03 1.05 -9.50
CA THR A 40 0.17 0.93 -10.34
C THR A 40 0.18 -0.37 -11.13
N ASN A 41 -0.20 -1.50 -10.53
CA ASN A 41 -0.33 -2.78 -11.22
C ASN A 41 -1.36 -2.72 -12.35
N ILE A 42 -2.55 -2.16 -12.07
CA ILE A 42 -3.61 -2.02 -13.08
C ILE A 42 -3.14 -1.12 -14.23
N ALA A 43 -2.53 0.02 -13.93
CA ALA A 43 -2.04 0.96 -14.93
C ALA A 43 -0.97 0.34 -15.84
N ASN A 44 -0.17 -0.59 -15.31
CA ASN A 44 0.92 -1.25 -16.04
C ASN A 44 0.59 -2.69 -16.50
N ALA A 45 -0.67 -3.10 -16.43
CA ALA A 45 -1.09 -4.46 -16.79
C ALA A 45 -0.82 -4.85 -18.26
N GLN A 46 -0.54 -3.86 -19.12
CA GLN A 46 -0.19 -4.07 -20.53
C GLN A 46 1.18 -3.49 -20.91
N THR A 47 1.99 -3.12 -19.93
CA THR A 47 3.32 -2.56 -20.17
C THR A 47 4.34 -3.67 -20.48
N THR A 48 4.63 -3.85 -21.75
CA THR A 48 5.55 -4.90 -22.26
C THR A 48 7.02 -4.49 -22.19
N ARG A 49 7.30 -3.20 -22.01
CA ARG A 49 8.66 -2.66 -21.86
C ARG A 49 8.73 -1.61 -20.77
N THR A 50 9.62 -1.82 -19.82
CA THR A 50 9.98 -0.84 -18.78
C THR A 50 11.32 -0.17 -19.11
N PRO A 51 11.66 0.98 -18.46
CA PRO A 51 12.97 1.62 -18.62
C PRO A 51 14.15 0.71 -18.24
N GLU A 52 13.92 -0.23 -17.32
CA GLU A 52 14.91 -1.23 -16.85
C GLU A 52 15.04 -2.40 -17.82
N GLY A 53 14.14 -2.51 -18.81
CA GLY A 53 14.04 -3.60 -19.77
C GLY A 53 13.05 -4.68 -19.36
N GLY A 54 12.44 -5.33 -20.34
CA GLY A 54 11.43 -6.38 -20.13
C GLY A 54 10.04 -5.86 -19.74
N ALA A 55 9.10 -6.79 -19.56
CA ALA A 55 7.75 -6.49 -19.16
C ALA A 55 7.67 -6.00 -17.71
N TYR A 56 6.63 -5.25 -17.39
CA TYR A 56 6.33 -4.87 -16.00
C TYR A 56 6.04 -6.12 -15.16
N HIS A 57 6.55 -6.17 -13.95
CA HIS A 57 6.24 -7.20 -12.97
C HIS A 57 5.30 -6.66 -11.89
N ARG A 58 4.32 -7.49 -11.51
CA ARG A 58 3.38 -7.19 -10.43
C ARG A 58 4.11 -6.78 -9.16
N GLN A 59 3.66 -5.72 -8.52
CA GLN A 59 4.16 -5.27 -7.23
C GLN A 59 3.19 -5.69 -6.12
N VAL A 60 3.73 -6.05 -4.97
CA VAL A 60 2.97 -6.44 -3.79
C VAL A 60 3.41 -5.59 -2.61
N ALA A 61 2.45 -4.93 -1.96
CA ALA A 61 2.72 -4.20 -0.73
C ALA A 61 2.62 -5.16 0.47
N LEU A 62 3.66 -5.19 1.31
CA LEU A 62 3.74 -6.00 2.52
C LEU A 62 3.78 -5.09 3.75
N ALA A 63 2.73 -5.14 4.56
CA ALA A 63 2.67 -4.37 5.79
C ALA A 63 3.69 -4.88 6.83
N GLY A 64 4.41 -3.96 7.46
CA GLY A 64 5.38 -4.29 8.49
C GLY A 64 6.62 -5.03 8.00
N ALA A 65 6.87 -5.07 6.70
CA ALA A 65 7.96 -5.84 6.11
C ALA A 65 9.33 -5.15 6.17
N ASP A 66 9.37 -3.83 6.39
CA ASP A 66 10.63 -3.13 6.59
C ASP A 66 11.22 -3.49 7.96
N PRO A 67 12.37 -4.20 8.03
CA PRO A 67 12.95 -4.65 9.28
C PRO A 67 13.49 -3.50 10.16
N ALA A 68 13.73 -2.33 9.58
CA ALA A 68 14.27 -1.18 10.31
C ALA A 68 13.18 -0.29 10.89
N THR A 69 12.09 -0.08 10.16
CA THR A 69 11.02 0.87 10.51
C THR A 69 9.69 0.22 10.83
N GLY A 70 9.49 -1.05 10.44
CA GLY A 70 8.20 -1.74 10.52
C GLY A 70 7.16 -1.15 9.55
N GLU A 71 7.59 -0.42 8.55
CA GLU A 71 6.71 0.20 7.55
C GLU A 71 6.29 -0.79 6.46
N THR A 72 5.35 -0.36 5.63
CA THR A 72 4.93 -1.12 4.44
C THR A 72 6.01 -1.04 3.37
N MET A 73 6.48 -2.19 2.93
CA MET A 73 7.45 -2.34 1.85
C MET A 73 6.76 -2.85 0.59
N THR A 74 7.19 -2.35 -0.56
CA THR A 74 6.74 -2.88 -1.86
C THR A 74 7.79 -3.82 -2.41
N VAL A 75 7.39 -5.02 -2.79
CA VAL A 75 8.24 -6.05 -3.38
C VAL A 75 7.72 -6.45 -4.76
N VAL A 76 8.63 -6.86 -5.63
CA VAL A 76 8.28 -7.34 -6.98
C VAL A 76 7.94 -8.82 -6.91
N ASP A 77 6.83 -9.21 -7.53
CA ASP A 77 6.46 -10.62 -7.71
C ASP A 77 7.38 -11.26 -8.77
N PRO A 78 8.16 -12.29 -8.42
CA PRO A 78 9.11 -12.90 -9.33
C PRO A 78 8.46 -13.83 -10.36
N THR A 79 7.14 -14.03 -10.31
CA THR A 79 6.43 -14.90 -11.25
C THR A 79 6.60 -14.39 -12.67
N PRO A 80 6.94 -15.26 -13.64
CA PRO A 80 7.12 -14.85 -15.03
C PRO A 80 5.81 -14.33 -15.62
N GLY A 81 5.93 -13.38 -16.54
CA GLY A 81 4.82 -12.82 -17.28
C GLY A 81 4.20 -13.83 -18.25
N ARG A 82 3.10 -13.42 -18.87
CA ARG A 82 2.38 -14.22 -19.87
C ARG A 82 3.00 -14.02 -21.24
N MET A 83 3.42 -15.10 -21.89
CA MET A 83 3.89 -15.07 -23.27
C MET A 83 2.71 -15.11 -24.25
N VAL A 84 2.64 -14.15 -25.16
CA VAL A 84 1.60 -14.04 -26.19
C VAL A 84 2.28 -13.97 -27.56
N TYR A 85 1.80 -14.78 -28.50
CA TYR A 85 2.30 -14.76 -29.87
C TYR A 85 1.72 -13.56 -30.64
N ASP A 86 2.55 -12.58 -30.90
CA ASP A 86 2.23 -11.37 -31.68
C ASP A 86 3.49 -10.88 -32.40
N PRO A 87 3.82 -11.46 -33.60
CA PRO A 87 5.02 -11.09 -34.34
C PRO A 87 5.02 -9.67 -34.90
N GLY A 88 3.86 -8.98 -34.90
CA GLY A 88 3.73 -7.59 -35.32
C GLY A 88 4.02 -6.58 -34.22
N HIS A 89 4.17 -7.04 -32.99
CA HIS A 89 4.40 -6.16 -31.84
C HIS A 89 5.86 -5.67 -31.81
N PRO A 90 6.12 -4.39 -31.50
CA PRO A 90 7.49 -3.84 -31.45
C PRO A 90 8.40 -4.51 -30.42
N ASP A 91 7.82 -5.11 -29.37
CA ASP A 91 8.54 -5.81 -28.30
C ASP A 91 8.56 -7.33 -28.48
N ALA A 92 8.18 -7.84 -29.66
CA ALA A 92 8.24 -9.26 -29.96
C ALA A 92 9.71 -9.75 -30.01
N ASN A 93 9.95 -10.94 -29.46
CA ASN A 93 11.25 -11.61 -29.57
C ASN A 93 11.45 -12.23 -30.98
N ALA A 94 12.60 -12.86 -31.18
CA ALA A 94 12.93 -13.50 -32.49
C ALA A 94 11.94 -14.60 -32.91
N ASP A 95 11.26 -15.24 -31.94
CA ASP A 95 10.25 -16.28 -32.17
C ASP A 95 8.82 -15.71 -32.30
N GLY A 96 8.66 -14.39 -32.28
CA GLY A 96 7.38 -13.68 -32.42
C GLY A 96 6.51 -13.66 -31.15
N PHE A 97 7.10 -13.91 -29.98
CA PHE A 97 6.38 -13.82 -28.70
C PHE A 97 6.68 -12.52 -27.97
N VAL A 98 5.65 -11.98 -27.30
CA VAL A 98 5.72 -10.82 -26.42
C VAL A 98 5.45 -11.26 -25.00
N GLU A 99 6.29 -10.86 -24.07
CA GLU A 99 6.02 -11.04 -22.64
C GLU A 99 5.12 -9.91 -22.14
N TYR A 100 3.96 -10.26 -21.59
CA TYR A 100 3.06 -9.37 -20.91
C TYR A 100 3.25 -9.47 -19.38
N PRO A 101 2.90 -8.43 -18.61
CA PRO A 101 2.97 -8.47 -17.17
C PRO A 101 2.22 -9.65 -16.55
N ASN A 102 2.71 -10.10 -15.39
CA ASN A 102 2.04 -11.09 -14.52
C ASN A 102 0.91 -10.45 -13.69
N VAL A 103 0.16 -9.53 -14.26
CA VAL A 103 -0.93 -8.79 -13.63
C VAL A 103 -2.27 -9.27 -14.18
N ASP A 104 -3.15 -9.75 -13.29
CA ASP A 104 -4.55 -10.01 -13.62
C ASP A 104 -5.42 -8.82 -13.15
N VAL A 105 -5.91 -8.05 -14.12
CA VAL A 105 -6.71 -6.85 -13.86
C VAL A 105 -7.98 -7.16 -13.06
N SER A 106 -8.58 -8.35 -13.26
CA SER A 106 -9.79 -8.75 -12.54
C SER A 106 -9.49 -8.96 -11.05
N VAL A 107 -8.41 -9.65 -10.75
CA VAL A 107 -7.94 -9.87 -9.37
C VAL A 107 -7.56 -8.55 -8.72
N GLU A 108 -6.74 -7.73 -9.39
CA GLU A 108 -6.36 -6.41 -8.87
C GLU A 108 -7.57 -5.50 -8.63
N THR A 109 -8.61 -5.58 -9.46
CA THR A 109 -9.85 -4.79 -9.27
C THR A 109 -10.60 -5.22 -8.01
N VAL A 110 -10.68 -6.53 -7.73
CA VAL A 110 -11.29 -7.05 -6.50
C VAL A 110 -10.48 -6.60 -5.28
N ASP A 111 -9.14 -6.71 -5.34
CA ASP A 111 -8.24 -6.26 -4.28
C ASP A 111 -8.39 -4.76 -4.03
N LEU A 112 -8.54 -3.96 -5.09
CA LEU A 112 -8.82 -2.52 -5.00
C LEU A 112 -10.11 -2.23 -4.24
N MET A 113 -11.19 -2.96 -4.56
CA MET A 113 -12.48 -2.80 -3.88
C MET A 113 -12.37 -3.15 -2.39
N MET A 114 -11.66 -4.22 -2.05
CA MET A 114 -11.42 -4.63 -0.67
C MET A 114 -10.59 -3.61 0.09
N ALA A 115 -9.47 -3.15 -0.50
CA ALA A 115 -8.60 -2.15 0.09
C ALA A 115 -9.34 -0.82 0.34
N ARG A 116 -10.19 -0.38 -0.59
CA ARG A 116 -11.03 0.80 -0.41
C ARG A 116 -12.00 0.66 0.75
N ARG A 117 -12.67 -0.48 0.89
CA ARG A 117 -13.58 -0.74 2.03
C ARG A 117 -12.85 -0.66 3.37
N VAL A 118 -11.66 -1.24 3.46
CA VAL A 118 -10.85 -1.18 4.70
C VAL A 118 -10.41 0.27 4.98
N HIS A 119 -10.01 1.01 3.94
CA HIS A 119 -9.65 2.43 4.07
C HIS A 119 -10.84 3.25 4.59
N GLU A 120 -12.02 3.09 4.01
CA GLU A 120 -13.26 3.78 4.42
C GLU A 120 -13.64 3.44 5.87
N ALA A 121 -13.50 2.17 6.29
CA ALA A 121 -13.70 1.76 7.67
C ALA A 121 -12.74 2.45 8.63
N ASN A 122 -11.44 2.53 8.29
CA ASN A 122 -10.44 3.23 9.10
C ASN A 122 -10.74 4.74 9.20
N VAL A 123 -11.18 5.37 8.11
CA VAL A 123 -11.62 6.78 8.12
C VAL A 123 -12.80 6.97 9.06
N SER A 124 -13.78 6.08 9.03
CA SER A 124 -14.95 6.14 9.92
C SER A 124 -14.57 6.01 11.39
N VAL A 125 -13.67 5.09 11.72
CA VAL A 125 -13.13 4.92 13.09
C VAL A 125 -12.38 6.16 13.54
N PHE A 126 -11.55 6.73 12.66
CA PHE A 126 -10.82 7.97 12.96
C PHE A 126 -11.76 9.14 13.26
N GLN A 127 -12.79 9.32 12.46
CA GLN A 127 -13.79 10.37 12.64
C GLN A 127 -14.57 10.18 13.96
N ALA A 128 -14.97 8.94 14.28
CA ALA A 128 -15.64 8.62 15.53
C ALA A 128 -14.74 8.92 16.74
N ALA A 129 -13.48 8.50 16.71
CA ALA A 129 -12.51 8.77 17.77
C ALA A 129 -12.26 10.28 17.94
N LYS A 130 -12.14 11.03 16.84
CA LYS A 130 -12.00 12.49 16.85
C LYS A 130 -13.21 13.16 17.48
N SER A 131 -14.43 12.71 17.16
CA SER A 131 -15.67 13.22 17.73
C SER A 131 -15.77 12.96 19.24
N MET A 132 -15.39 11.75 19.69
CA MET A 132 -15.35 11.41 21.13
C MET A 132 -14.37 12.28 21.89
N LEU A 133 -13.17 12.49 21.34
CA LEU A 133 -12.17 13.37 21.95
C LEU A 133 -12.66 14.81 22.05
N ARG A 134 -13.30 15.33 21.02
CA ARG A 134 -13.86 16.69 21.02
C ARG A 134 -14.90 16.85 22.13
N ARG A 135 -15.82 15.89 22.27
CA ARG A 135 -16.82 15.89 23.37
C ARG A 135 -16.19 15.77 24.75
N ALA A 136 -15.10 15.03 24.89
CA ALA A 136 -14.39 14.90 26.17
C ALA A 136 -13.65 16.18 26.57
N ILE A 137 -13.26 17.02 25.62
CA ILE A 137 -12.59 18.30 25.86
C ILE A 137 -13.62 19.39 26.14
N ASP A 138 -14.79 19.34 25.50
CA ASP A 138 -15.87 20.33 25.66
C ASP A 138 -16.68 20.13 26.97
N LEU A 139 -16.41 19.09 27.73
CA LEU A 139 -16.96 18.84 29.05
C LEU A 139 -16.16 19.56 30.16
#